data_5478582173c8617fd9416dcc696acadf
#
_entry.id   5478582173c8617fd9416dcc696acadf
#
_cell.length_a   1.000
_cell.length_b   1.000
_cell.length_c   1.000
_cell.angle_alpha   90.00
_cell.angle_beta   90.00
_cell.angle_gamma   90.00
#
_symmetry.space_group_name_H-M   'P 1'
#
loop_
_entity.id
_entity.type
_entity.pdbx_description
1 polymer ?
#
loop_
_entity_poly.entity_id
_entity_poly.type
_entity_poly.pdbx_seq_one_letter_code
_entity_poly.pdbx_strand_id
1 'polypeptide(L)'
;MITLRGLTKRFGTATAVDGLTLDIRPGQVTGFLGPNGAGKSTTMRMVLGLDRPTAGQALVNGRPYRQLRHPLYEVGALLDATGIHPTRPARAHLVAMARSNGIPARRVDEVLDLVGLDGRAAGKPGRALSLGMGQRLGIAGALLGDPPVLLLDEPVNGLDPDGVRWIRRFTRDLADEGRTVLVSSHLMSEMEQTADRVVVLGRGRLIADAPLAELLAGRRTGTVRVRGPEPAGLAALRDRLAAEGARVELDGTGLSVAGATAARVGDLAYELGVRVHELTPVAASLEEAFLELTADSVEYAAGPTGSEPR
;
A
#
# COMPACT_ATOMS: atom_id res chain seq x y z
N MET A 1 2.17 -12.49 -13.85
CA MET A 1 2.62 -11.14 -14.23
C MET A 1 1.43 -10.33 -14.74
N ILE A 2 1.34 -9.05 -14.33
CA ILE A 2 0.34 -8.10 -14.85
C ILE A 2 1.08 -7.08 -15.71
N THR A 3 0.54 -6.76 -16.89
CA THR A 3 1.13 -5.79 -17.82
C THR A 3 0.11 -4.73 -18.18
N LEU A 4 0.43 -3.46 -17.95
CA LEU A 4 -0.39 -2.31 -18.32
C LEU A 4 0.32 -1.51 -19.41
N ARG A 5 -0.40 -1.14 -20.48
CA ARG A 5 0.15 -0.37 -21.61
C ARG A 5 -0.81 0.75 -22.00
N GLY A 6 -0.43 1.98 -21.70
CA GLY A 6 -1.21 3.18 -21.99
C GLY A 6 -2.62 3.14 -21.39
N LEU A 7 -2.80 2.43 -20.26
CA LEU A 7 -4.11 2.16 -19.69
C LEU A 7 -4.78 3.46 -19.25
N THR A 8 -5.97 3.73 -19.81
CA THR A 8 -6.71 4.97 -19.57
C THR A 8 -8.17 4.66 -19.27
N LYS A 9 -8.72 5.34 -18.27
CA LYS A 9 -10.15 5.28 -17.92
C LYS A 9 -10.71 6.67 -17.68
N ARG A 10 -11.79 6.96 -18.41
CA ARG A 10 -12.59 8.18 -18.23
C ARG A 10 -14.01 7.83 -17.85
N PHE A 11 -14.57 8.58 -16.91
CA PHE A 11 -15.98 8.55 -16.52
C PHE A 11 -16.57 9.93 -16.82
N GLY A 12 -17.30 10.06 -17.95
CA GLY A 12 -17.72 11.36 -18.43
C GLY A 12 -16.51 12.28 -18.68
N THR A 13 -16.48 13.41 -17.98
CA THR A 13 -15.38 14.40 -18.06
C THR A 13 -14.21 14.07 -17.15
N ALA A 14 -14.39 13.20 -16.14
CA ALA A 14 -13.35 12.87 -15.17
C ALA A 14 -12.44 11.75 -15.69
N THR A 15 -11.13 11.96 -15.63
CA THR A 15 -10.12 10.95 -15.95
C THR A 15 -9.63 10.30 -14.67
N ALA A 16 -10.00 9.04 -14.44
CA ALA A 16 -9.63 8.29 -13.26
C ALA A 16 -8.26 7.60 -13.38
N VAL A 17 -7.87 7.20 -14.60
CA VAL A 17 -6.55 6.64 -14.93
C VAL A 17 -6.13 7.21 -16.29
N ASP A 18 -4.88 7.68 -16.39
CA ASP A 18 -4.37 8.40 -17.56
C ASP A 18 -3.03 7.85 -18.03
N GLY A 19 -3.04 7.06 -19.10
CA GLY A 19 -1.86 6.56 -19.80
C GLY A 19 -0.95 5.62 -19.00
N LEU A 20 -1.47 4.91 -17.99
CA LEU A 20 -0.67 4.09 -17.09
C LEU A 20 0.03 2.94 -17.81
N THR A 21 1.37 2.93 -17.73
CA THR A 21 2.23 1.89 -18.33
C THR A 21 3.19 1.39 -17.28
N LEU A 22 3.06 0.09 -16.88
CA LEU A 22 3.92 -0.57 -15.92
C LEU A 22 3.79 -2.09 -16.00
N ASP A 23 4.73 -2.80 -15.40
CA ASP A 23 4.76 -4.26 -15.26
C ASP A 23 4.83 -4.66 -13.78
N ILE A 24 3.87 -5.47 -13.33
CA ILE A 24 3.87 -6.06 -11.97
C ILE A 24 4.40 -7.48 -12.10
N ARG A 25 5.58 -7.70 -11.55
CA ARG A 25 6.37 -8.91 -11.74
C ARG A 25 6.02 -10.00 -10.72
N PRO A 26 6.23 -11.28 -11.04
CA PRO A 26 6.15 -12.36 -10.06
C PRO A 26 7.33 -12.34 -9.08
N GLY A 27 7.19 -13.06 -7.95
CA GLY A 27 8.24 -13.23 -6.95
C GLY A 27 8.48 -12.02 -6.07
N GLN A 28 7.55 -11.08 -6.03
CA GLN A 28 7.63 -9.87 -5.20
C GLN A 28 6.25 -9.33 -4.83
N VAL A 29 6.17 -8.67 -3.69
CA VAL A 29 5.00 -7.88 -3.30
C VAL A 29 5.14 -6.49 -3.88
N THR A 30 4.22 -6.11 -4.77
CA THR A 30 4.15 -4.74 -5.30
C THR A 30 3.09 -3.95 -4.53
N GLY A 31 3.52 -2.91 -3.82
CA GLY A 31 2.65 -1.94 -3.16
C GLY A 31 2.13 -0.90 -4.15
N PHE A 32 0.81 -0.74 -4.21
CA PHE A 32 0.13 0.21 -5.09
C PHE A 32 -0.39 1.38 -4.26
N LEU A 33 0.37 2.46 -4.21
CA LEU A 33 0.18 3.58 -3.31
C LEU A 33 -0.44 4.79 -4.00
N GLY A 34 -1.14 5.58 -3.23
CA GLY A 34 -1.74 6.84 -3.69
C GLY A 34 -2.89 7.27 -2.80
N PRO A 35 -3.26 8.56 -2.81
CA PRO A 35 -4.41 9.05 -2.07
C PRO A 35 -5.71 8.42 -2.57
N ASN A 36 -6.79 8.63 -1.83
CA ASN A 36 -8.13 8.25 -2.31
C ASN A 36 -8.42 9.00 -3.62
N GLY A 37 -8.98 8.27 -4.59
CA GLY A 37 -9.21 8.83 -5.94
C GLY A 37 -7.98 8.80 -6.88
N ALA A 38 -6.81 8.32 -6.45
CA ALA A 38 -5.62 8.23 -7.31
C ALA A 38 -5.73 7.23 -8.48
N GLY A 39 -6.80 6.42 -8.53
CA GLY A 39 -7.03 5.46 -9.61
C GLY A 39 -6.66 4.01 -9.28
N LYS A 40 -6.26 3.68 -8.04
CA LYS A 40 -5.83 2.33 -7.63
C LYS A 40 -6.90 1.27 -7.90
N SER A 41 -8.05 1.38 -7.26
CA SER A 41 -9.17 0.41 -7.42
C SER A 41 -9.69 0.37 -8.86
N THR A 42 -9.75 1.53 -9.55
CA THR A 42 -10.14 1.59 -10.96
C THR A 42 -9.17 0.81 -11.85
N THR A 43 -7.86 0.91 -11.59
CA THR A 43 -6.85 0.13 -12.29
C THR A 43 -7.02 -1.37 -12.05
N MET A 44 -7.19 -1.81 -10.80
CA MET A 44 -7.43 -3.21 -10.47
C MET A 44 -8.71 -3.74 -11.12
N ARG A 45 -9.78 -2.96 -11.14
CA ARG A 45 -11.04 -3.31 -11.83
C ARG A 45 -10.86 -3.47 -13.33
N MET A 46 -10.02 -2.65 -13.97
CA MET A 46 -9.68 -2.81 -15.40
C MET A 46 -8.83 -4.06 -15.65
N VAL A 47 -7.90 -4.40 -14.77
CA VAL A 47 -7.12 -5.65 -14.85
C VAL A 47 -8.03 -6.87 -14.83
N LEU A 48 -9.07 -6.85 -13.98
CA LEU A 48 -10.07 -7.92 -13.86
C LEU A 48 -11.19 -7.84 -14.91
N GLY A 49 -11.11 -6.89 -15.85
CA GLY A 49 -12.12 -6.73 -16.89
C GLY A 49 -13.51 -6.31 -16.38
N LEU A 50 -13.63 -5.89 -15.12
CA LEU A 50 -14.86 -5.35 -14.53
C LEU A 50 -15.20 -3.98 -15.12
N ASP A 51 -14.17 -3.17 -15.37
CA ASP A 51 -14.28 -1.91 -16.08
C ASP A 51 -13.55 -2.01 -17.44
N ARG A 52 -14.21 -1.56 -18.51
CA ARG A 52 -13.57 -1.49 -19.81
C ARG A 52 -12.68 -0.25 -19.88
N PRO A 53 -11.40 -0.37 -20.25
CA PRO A 53 -10.53 0.77 -20.51
C PRO A 53 -11.13 1.68 -21.61
N THR A 54 -10.94 2.98 -21.49
CA THR A 54 -11.24 3.96 -22.55
C THR A 54 -10.17 3.91 -23.64
N ALA A 55 -8.89 3.67 -23.23
CA ALA A 55 -7.76 3.44 -24.15
C ALA A 55 -6.73 2.54 -23.47
N GLY A 56 -5.81 1.98 -24.26
CA GLY A 56 -4.78 1.08 -23.78
C GLY A 56 -5.31 -0.30 -23.41
N GLN A 57 -4.50 -1.06 -22.68
CA GLN A 57 -4.85 -2.44 -22.31
C GLN A 57 -4.22 -2.86 -20.98
N ALA A 58 -4.90 -3.81 -20.29
CA ALA A 58 -4.41 -4.53 -19.14
C ALA A 58 -4.37 -6.03 -19.46
N LEU A 59 -3.24 -6.66 -19.19
CA LEU A 59 -3.02 -8.09 -19.50
C LEU A 59 -2.60 -8.83 -18.24
N VAL A 60 -3.11 -10.03 -18.08
CA VAL A 60 -2.67 -11.02 -17.10
C VAL A 60 -2.01 -12.17 -17.86
N ASN A 61 -0.74 -12.44 -17.54
CA ASN A 61 0.06 -13.44 -18.23
C ASN A 61 -0.03 -13.32 -19.78
N GLY A 62 0.03 -12.06 -20.28
CA GLY A 62 -0.01 -11.72 -21.70
C GLY A 62 -1.40 -11.73 -22.35
N ARG A 63 -2.49 -12.01 -21.60
CA ARG A 63 -3.85 -12.09 -22.12
C ARG A 63 -4.79 -11.13 -21.36
N PRO A 64 -5.74 -10.46 -22.04
CA PRO A 64 -6.83 -9.75 -21.36
C PRO A 64 -7.65 -10.71 -20.48
N TYR A 65 -8.07 -10.28 -19.29
CA TYR A 65 -8.83 -11.09 -18.32
C TYR A 65 -10.04 -11.80 -18.97
N ARG A 66 -10.76 -11.12 -19.87
CA ARG A 66 -11.95 -11.67 -20.56
C ARG A 66 -11.64 -12.83 -21.49
N GLN A 67 -10.38 -13.08 -21.83
CA GLN A 67 -9.93 -14.19 -22.65
C GLN A 67 -9.41 -15.37 -21.82
N LEU A 68 -9.37 -15.24 -20.49
CA LEU A 68 -9.01 -16.33 -19.61
C LEU A 68 -10.13 -17.35 -19.54
N ARG A 69 -9.80 -18.61 -19.83
CA ARG A 69 -10.78 -19.71 -19.86
C ARG A 69 -11.26 -20.08 -18.45
N HIS A 70 -10.36 -20.06 -17.50
CA HIS A 70 -10.60 -20.40 -16.10
C HIS A 70 -10.01 -19.28 -15.20
N PRO A 71 -10.66 -18.11 -15.14
CA PRO A 71 -10.05 -16.92 -14.55
C PRO A 71 -9.66 -17.07 -13.07
N LEU A 72 -10.42 -17.82 -12.25
CA LEU A 72 -10.09 -18.02 -10.85
C LEU A 72 -8.82 -18.87 -10.63
N TYR A 73 -8.41 -19.66 -11.60
CA TYR A 73 -7.14 -20.38 -11.57
C TYR A 73 -5.95 -19.52 -12.01
N GLU A 74 -6.20 -18.36 -12.59
CA GLU A 74 -5.15 -17.46 -13.07
C GLU A 74 -5.03 -16.19 -12.25
N VAL A 75 -6.17 -15.68 -11.69
CA VAL A 75 -6.22 -14.45 -10.91
C VAL A 75 -7.16 -14.60 -9.73
N GLY A 76 -6.66 -14.34 -8.54
CA GLY A 76 -7.45 -14.11 -7.35
C GLY A 76 -7.53 -12.62 -7.04
N ALA A 77 -8.68 -12.15 -6.59
CA ALA A 77 -8.83 -10.74 -6.26
C ALA A 77 -9.74 -10.53 -5.05
N LEU A 78 -9.33 -9.62 -4.19
CA LEU A 78 -10.14 -9.00 -3.15
C LEU A 78 -10.24 -7.51 -3.47
N LEU A 79 -11.39 -7.05 -3.95
CA LEU A 79 -11.66 -5.62 -4.21
C LEU A 79 -12.60 -5.01 -3.15
N ASP A 80 -13.45 -5.85 -2.56
CA ASP A 80 -14.43 -5.43 -1.56
C ASP A 80 -14.77 -6.63 -0.67
N ALA A 81 -14.49 -6.50 0.61
CA ALA A 81 -14.82 -7.52 1.61
C ALA A 81 -16.32 -7.59 1.97
N THR A 82 -17.10 -6.59 1.54
CA THR A 82 -18.55 -6.51 1.83
C THR A 82 -19.41 -7.26 0.82
N GLY A 83 -18.82 -7.75 -0.29
CA GLY A 83 -19.51 -8.46 -1.37
C GLY A 83 -20.09 -9.84 -0.99
N ILE A 84 -20.21 -10.15 0.31
CA ILE A 84 -20.70 -11.42 0.83
C ILE A 84 -22.22 -11.34 1.00
N HIS A 85 -22.94 -12.36 0.51
CA HIS A 85 -24.39 -12.40 0.70
C HIS A 85 -24.74 -12.46 2.20
N PRO A 86 -25.56 -11.54 2.72
CA PRO A 86 -25.72 -11.33 4.16
C PRO A 86 -26.28 -12.54 4.93
N THR A 87 -27.10 -13.38 4.32
CA THR A 87 -27.70 -14.55 4.97
C THR A 87 -27.00 -15.86 4.66
N ARG A 88 -26.06 -15.88 3.69
CA ARG A 88 -25.37 -17.10 3.30
C ARG A 88 -24.21 -17.39 4.27
N PRO A 89 -24.08 -18.62 4.81
CA PRO A 89 -22.90 -18.99 5.58
C PRO A 89 -21.61 -18.83 4.77
N ALA A 90 -20.53 -18.44 5.45
CA ALA A 90 -19.23 -18.19 4.81
C ALA A 90 -18.77 -19.38 3.96
N ARG A 91 -18.81 -20.61 4.50
CA ARG A 91 -18.45 -21.81 3.76
C ARG A 91 -19.37 -22.05 2.54
N ALA A 92 -20.67 -21.82 2.70
CA ALA A 92 -21.61 -21.98 1.60
C ALA A 92 -21.39 -20.95 0.47
N HIS A 93 -20.92 -19.76 0.81
CA HIS A 93 -20.50 -18.74 -0.14
C HIS A 93 -19.34 -19.25 -1.00
N LEU A 94 -18.26 -19.75 -0.38
CA LEU A 94 -17.11 -20.30 -1.11
C LEU A 94 -17.47 -21.57 -1.90
N VAL A 95 -18.34 -22.44 -1.37
CA VAL A 95 -18.83 -23.62 -2.11
C VAL A 95 -19.58 -23.21 -3.38
N ALA A 96 -20.39 -22.16 -3.32
CA ALA A 96 -21.07 -21.64 -4.51
C ALA A 96 -20.06 -21.12 -5.55
N MET A 97 -19.04 -20.36 -5.12
CA MET A 97 -17.97 -19.89 -5.99
C MET A 97 -17.16 -21.04 -6.62
N ALA A 98 -16.79 -22.02 -5.80
CA ALA A 98 -16.04 -23.18 -6.25
C ALA A 98 -16.83 -23.95 -7.32
N ARG A 99 -18.10 -24.27 -7.07
CA ARG A 99 -18.96 -25.02 -8.01
C ARG A 99 -19.15 -24.30 -9.34
N SER A 100 -19.39 -22.98 -9.30
CA SER A 100 -19.57 -22.18 -10.53
C SER A 100 -18.30 -22.07 -11.39
N ASN A 101 -17.13 -22.40 -10.82
CA ASN A 101 -15.84 -22.35 -11.50
C ASN A 101 -15.16 -23.72 -11.68
N GLY A 102 -15.87 -24.82 -11.39
CA GLY A 102 -15.33 -26.18 -11.54
C GLY A 102 -14.21 -26.51 -10.55
N ILE A 103 -14.16 -25.82 -9.40
CA ILE A 103 -13.15 -26.02 -8.36
C ILE A 103 -13.66 -27.11 -7.40
N PRO A 104 -12.85 -28.10 -7.01
CA PRO A 104 -13.23 -29.16 -6.10
C PRO A 104 -13.63 -28.61 -4.71
N ALA A 105 -14.71 -29.16 -4.11
CA ALA A 105 -15.23 -28.70 -2.84
C ALA A 105 -14.22 -28.79 -1.69
N ARG A 106 -13.30 -29.76 -1.71
CA ARG A 106 -12.19 -29.87 -0.73
C ARG A 106 -11.36 -28.60 -0.62
N ARG A 107 -11.17 -27.87 -1.74
CA ARG A 107 -10.40 -26.63 -1.76
C ARG A 107 -11.01 -25.54 -0.86
N VAL A 108 -12.33 -25.58 -0.65
CA VAL A 108 -13.02 -24.66 0.24
C VAL A 108 -12.55 -24.79 1.69
N ASP A 109 -12.40 -26.02 2.16
CA ASP A 109 -11.95 -26.26 3.54
C ASP A 109 -10.46 -25.89 3.68
N GLU A 110 -9.63 -26.24 2.70
CA GLU A 110 -8.22 -25.85 2.64
C GLU A 110 -8.00 -24.31 2.73
N VAL A 111 -8.77 -23.51 1.96
CA VAL A 111 -8.61 -22.04 2.02
C VAL A 111 -9.20 -21.42 3.27
N LEU A 112 -10.26 -22.03 3.85
CA LEU A 112 -10.80 -21.58 5.15
C LEU A 112 -9.78 -21.79 6.27
N ASP A 113 -9.12 -22.93 6.30
CA ASP A 113 -8.07 -23.24 7.27
C ASP A 113 -6.88 -22.28 7.09
N LEU A 114 -6.46 -22.04 5.83
CA LEU A 114 -5.35 -21.14 5.49
C LEU A 114 -5.56 -19.70 6.00
N VAL A 115 -6.81 -19.20 5.93
CA VAL A 115 -7.13 -17.84 6.41
C VAL A 115 -7.55 -17.81 7.90
N GLY A 116 -7.56 -18.95 8.58
CA GLY A 116 -7.91 -19.06 10.00
C GLY A 116 -9.40 -18.81 10.27
N LEU A 117 -10.28 -19.17 9.34
CA LEU A 117 -11.74 -19.21 9.55
C LEU A 117 -12.16 -20.63 9.90
N ASP A 118 -12.14 -20.95 11.19
CA ASP A 118 -12.51 -22.27 11.70
C ASP A 118 -13.98 -22.66 11.39
N GLY A 119 -14.34 -23.93 11.67
CA GLY A 119 -15.65 -24.47 11.37
C GLY A 119 -16.82 -23.69 11.97
N ARG A 120 -16.64 -23.06 13.15
CA ARG A 120 -17.66 -22.21 13.78
C ARG A 120 -17.80 -20.89 13.00
N ALA A 121 -16.69 -20.27 12.65
CA ALA A 121 -16.70 -19.04 11.85
C ALA A 121 -17.22 -19.28 10.43
N ALA A 122 -16.83 -20.39 9.81
CA ALA A 122 -17.29 -20.81 8.48
C ALA A 122 -18.82 -21.05 8.41
N GLY A 123 -19.46 -21.39 9.52
CA GLY A 123 -20.91 -21.56 9.64
C GLY A 123 -21.69 -20.27 9.82
N LYS A 124 -21.05 -19.14 10.15
CA LYS A 124 -21.74 -17.86 10.36
C LYS A 124 -22.27 -17.27 9.05
N PRO A 125 -23.49 -16.69 9.04
CA PRO A 125 -23.97 -15.92 7.90
C PRO A 125 -23.17 -14.64 7.72
N GLY A 126 -23.06 -14.13 6.48
CA GLY A 126 -22.25 -12.97 6.13
C GLY A 126 -22.47 -11.76 7.06
N ARG A 127 -23.74 -11.46 7.42
CA ARG A 127 -24.07 -10.35 8.34
C ARG A 127 -23.54 -10.52 9.77
N ALA A 128 -23.16 -11.73 10.18
CA ALA A 128 -22.63 -12.03 11.51
C ALA A 128 -21.09 -12.13 11.53
N LEU A 129 -20.44 -11.91 10.42
CA LEU A 129 -18.98 -11.81 10.33
C LEU A 129 -18.54 -10.42 10.79
N SER A 130 -17.46 -10.36 11.57
CA SER A 130 -16.76 -9.09 11.80
C SER A 130 -16.11 -8.62 10.49
N LEU A 131 -15.73 -7.35 10.41
CA LEU A 131 -15.05 -6.80 9.23
C LEU A 131 -13.79 -7.63 8.90
N GLY A 132 -12.97 -7.93 9.91
CA GLY A 132 -11.77 -8.76 9.72
C GLY A 132 -12.08 -10.21 9.28
N MET A 133 -13.18 -10.81 9.77
CA MET A 133 -13.62 -12.11 9.25
C MET A 133 -14.09 -12.01 7.80
N GLY A 134 -14.76 -10.93 7.42
CA GLY A 134 -15.15 -10.64 6.05
C GLY A 134 -13.92 -10.52 5.12
N GLN A 135 -12.89 -9.80 5.55
CA GLN A 135 -11.61 -9.70 4.85
C GLN A 135 -10.96 -11.08 4.64
N ARG A 136 -10.86 -11.88 5.70
CA ARG A 136 -10.32 -13.24 5.61
C ARG A 136 -11.13 -14.13 4.66
N LEU A 137 -12.45 -14.02 4.67
CA LEU A 137 -13.30 -14.74 3.74
C LEU A 137 -13.13 -14.29 2.29
N GLY A 138 -12.98 -12.98 2.05
CA GLY A 138 -12.66 -12.44 0.73
C GLY A 138 -11.32 -12.94 0.19
N ILE A 139 -10.29 -13.00 1.05
CA ILE A 139 -8.99 -13.59 0.71
C ILE A 139 -9.10 -15.07 0.43
N ALA A 140 -9.88 -15.83 1.22
CA ALA A 140 -10.15 -17.24 0.93
C ALA A 140 -10.80 -17.42 -0.45
N GLY A 141 -11.74 -16.54 -0.82
CA GLY A 141 -12.33 -16.50 -2.17
C GLY A 141 -11.30 -16.22 -3.26
N ALA A 142 -10.38 -15.28 -3.02
CA ALA A 142 -9.29 -14.98 -3.96
C ALA A 142 -8.32 -16.17 -4.16
N LEU A 143 -8.14 -17.00 -3.14
CA LEU A 143 -7.24 -18.17 -3.17
C LEU A 143 -7.89 -19.45 -3.67
N LEU A 144 -9.18 -19.43 -3.93
CA LEU A 144 -9.96 -20.64 -4.16
C LEU A 144 -9.43 -21.47 -5.37
N GLY A 145 -9.02 -20.78 -6.43
CA GLY A 145 -8.45 -21.39 -7.63
C GLY A 145 -6.94 -21.62 -7.58
N ASP A 146 -6.27 -21.31 -6.47
CA ASP A 146 -4.81 -21.35 -6.33
C ASP A 146 -4.06 -20.53 -7.41
N PRO A 147 -4.43 -19.25 -7.60
CA PRO A 147 -3.97 -18.45 -8.73
C PRO A 147 -2.52 -17.99 -8.57
N PRO A 148 -1.75 -17.87 -9.68
CA PRO A 148 -0.41 -17.31 -9.69
C PRO A 148 -0.39 -15.77 -9.60
N VAL A 149 -1.54 -15.09 -9.71
CA VAL A 149 -1.67 -13.64 -9.64
C VAL A 149 -2.72 -13.26 -8.62
N LEU A 150 -2.36 -12.38 -7.69
CA LEU A 150 -3.26 -11.88 -6.65
C LEU A 150 -3.32 -10.35 -6.65
N LEU A 151 -4.55 -9.82 -6.58
CA LEU A 151 -4.84 -8.40 -6.43
C LEU A 151 -5.64 -8.20 -5.12
N LEU A 152 -5.07 -7.46 -4.19
CA LEU A 152 -5.67 -7.20 -2.89
C LEU A 152 -5.84 -5.69 -2.69
N ASP A 153 -7.08 -5.22 -2.74
CA ASP A 153 -7.40 -3.81 -2.55
C ASP A 153 -7.66 -3.55 -1.07
N GLU A 154 -6.79 -2.78 -0.43
CA GLU A 154 -6.87 -2.40 0.98
C GLU A 154 -7.09 -3.60 1.93
N PRO A 155 -6.31 -4.70 1.85
CA PRO A 155 -6.60 -5.94 2.55
C PRO A 155 -6.45 -5.86 4.07
N VAL A 156 -5.78 -4.83 4.59
CA VAL A 156 -5.56 -4.60 6.03
C VAL A 156 -6.68 -3.83 6.71
N ASN A 157 -7.58 -3.22 5.93
CA ASN A 157 -8.65 -2.41 6.48
C ASN A 157 -9.57 -3.21 7.40
N GLY A 158 -9.73 -2.73 8.64
CA GLY A 158 -10.60 -3.35 9.64
C GLY A 158 -10.06 -4.63 10.27
N LEU A 159 -8.79 -4.96 10.05
CA LEU A 159 -8.09 -6.00 10.79
C LEU A 159 -7.53 -5.44 12.10
N ASP A 160 -7.47 -6.30 13.10
CA ASP A 160 -6.70 -6.05 14.32
C ASP A 160 -5.17 -6.17 14.04
N PRO A 161 -4.31 -5.77 14.96
CA PRO A 161 -2.85 -5.84 14.78
C PRO A 161 -2.33 -7.24 14.44
N ASP A 162 -2.99 -8.31 14.95
CA ASP A 162 -2.63 -9.69 14.62
C ASP A 162 -3.02 -10.05 13.19
N GLY A 163 -4.19 -9.58 12.75
CA GLY A 163 -4.65 -9.73 11.37
C GLY A 163 -3.74 -9.00 10.37
N VAL A 164 -3.29 -7.79 10.71
CA VAL A 164 -2.33 -7.03 9.89
C VAL A 164 -1.01 -7.80 9.77
N ARG A 165 -0.46 -8.30 10.90
CA ARG A 165 0.77 -9.13 10.86
C ARG A 165 0.60 -10.41 10.05
N TRP A 166 -0.59 -11.01 10.13
CA TRP A 166 -0.90 -12.21 9.35
C TRP A 166 -0.90 -11.90 7.84
N ILE A 167 -1.62 -10.85 7.38
CA ILE A 167 -1.66 -10.44 5.96
C ILE A 167 -0.27 -10.15 5.42
N ARG A 168 0.55 -9.44 6.18
CA ARG A 168 1.92 -9.09 5.81
C ARG A 168 2.77 -10.34 5.55
N ARG A 169 2.73 -11.29 6.48
CA ARG A 169 3.45 -12.57 6.31
C ARG A 169 2.89 -13.34 5.12
N PHE A 170 1.58 -13.47 5.08
CA PHE A 170 0.88 -14.22 4.06
C PHE A 170 1.17 -13.72 2.63
N THR A 171 1.16 -12.40 2.40
CA THR A 171 1.47 -11.84 1.07
C THR A 171 2.93 -12.04 0.68
N ARG A 172 3.85 -12.03 1.65
CA ARG A 172 5.26 -12.35 1.41
C ARG A 172 5.46 -13.82 1.07
N ASP A 173 4.87 -14.73 1.84
CA ASP A 173 4.96 -16.17 1.59
C ASP A 173 4.48 -16.50 0.16
N LEU A 174 3.38 -15.90 -0.29
CA LEU A 174 2.88 -16.05 -1.66
C LEU A 174 3.83 -15.49 -2.72
N ALA A 175 4.48 -14.37 -2.45
CA ALA A 175 5.49 -13.80 -3.35
C ALA A 175 6.74 -14.69 -3.41
N ASP A 176 7.20 -15.23 -2.28
CA ASP A 176 8.32 -16.15 -2.18
C ASP A 176 8.07 -17.47 -2.93
N GLU A 177 6.79 -17.91 -3.02
CA GLU A 177 6.36 -19.00 -3.89
C GLU A 177 6.43 -18.66 -5.41
N GLY A 178 6.81 -17.43 -5.76
CA GLY A 178 6.92 -16.95 -7.14
C GLY A 178 5.63 -16.37 -7.71
N ARG A 179 4.59 -16.11 -6.89
CA ARG A 179 3.34 -15.50 -7.36
C ARG A 179 3.52 -14.00 -7.58
N THR A 180 2.64 -13.44 -8.41
CA THR A 180 2.53 -11.98 -8.58
C THR A 180 1.55 -11.45 -7.54
N VAL A 181 2.00 -10.61 -6.63
CA VAL A 181 1.17 -10.05 -5.55
C VAL A 181 1.11 -8.53 -5.69
N LEU A 182 -0.09 -8.00 -5.93
CA LEU A 182 -0.37 -6.58 -5.98
C LEU A 182 -1.26 -6.22 -4.79
N VAL A 183 -0.77 -5.34 -3.92
CA VAL A 183 -1.49 -4.87 -2.73
C VAL A 183 -1.66 -3.37 -2.81
N SER A 184 -2.89 -2.86 -2.77
CA SER A 184 -3.11 -1.44 -2.57
C SER A 184 -3.16 -1.10 -1.09
N SER A 185 -2.67 0.08 -0.75
CA SER A 185 -2.84 0.66 0.58
C SER A 185 -2.74 2.19 0.52
N HIS A 186 -3.39 2.83 1.47
CA HIS A 186 -3.17 4.24 1.81
C HIS A 186 -2.27 4.40 3.05
N LEU A 187 -1.93 3.30 3.74
CA LEU A 187 -1.06 3.28 4.91
C LEU A 187 0.38 3.00 4.49
N MET A 188 1.20 4.04 4.45
CA MET A 188 2.60 3.97 4.01
C MET A 188 3.44 3.06 4.89
N SER A 189 3.25 3.15 6.22
CA SER A 189 3.95 2.33 7.21
C SER A 189 3.72 0.82 7.03
N GLU A 190 2.53 0.41 6.54
CA GLU A 190 2.24 -0.98 6.25
C GLU A 190 2.96 -1.45 5.00
N MET A 191 3.00 -0.59 3.97
CA MET A 191 3.71 -0.91 2.72
C MET A 191 5.21 -0.94 2.90
N GLU A 192 5.77 -0.07 3.73
CA GLU A 192 7.18 -0.07 4.08
C GLU A 192 7.65 -1.40 4.68
N GLN A 193 6.75 -2.09 5.41
CA GLN A 193 7.04 -3.37 6.03
C GLN A 193 6.67 -4.58 5.17
N THR A 194 5.95 -4.39 4.07
CA THR A 194 5.38 -5.50 3.29
C THR A 194 5.90 -5.55 1.86
N ALA A 195 6.01 -4.39 1.19
CA ALA A 195 6.31 -4.32 -0.23
C ALA A 195 7.82 -4.43 -0.52
N ASP A 196 8.16 -5.10 -1.61
CA ASP A 196 9.49 -5.12 -2.19
C ASP A 196 9.66 -4.00 -3.22
N ARG A 197 8.58 -3.69 -3.91
CA ARG A 197 8.48 -2.64 -4.93
C ARG A 197 7.26 -1.78 -4.69
N VAL A 198 7.38 -0.50 -4.99
CA VAL A 198 6.30 0.47 -4.79
C VAL A 198 6.00 1.19 -6.10
N VAL A 199 4.71 1.22 -6.43
CA VAL A 199 4.14 2.00 -7.53
C VAL A 199 3.29 3.11 -6.90
N VAL A 200 3.68 4.35 -7.13
CA VAL A 200 2.98 5.54 -6.60
C VAL A 200 2.12 6.14 -7.70
N LEU A 201 0.84 6.30 -7.41
CA LEU A 201 -0.12 6.97 -8.28
C LEU A 201 -0.57 8.31 -7.69
N GLY A 202 -0.75 9.29 -8.58
CA GLY A 202 -1.41 10.55 -8.27
C GLY A 202 -2.23 11.04 -9.45
N ARG A 203 -3.48 11.44 -9.21
CA ARG A 203 -4.42 11.93 -10.25
C ARG A 203 -4.51 11.01 -11.47
N GLY A 204 -4.51 9.70 -11.24
CA GLY A 204 -4.59 8.69 -12.29
C GLY A 204 -3.31 8.43 -13.06
N ARG A 205 -2.18 9.05 -12.71
CA ARG A 205 -0.89 8.92 -13.40
C ARG A 205 0.14 8.22 -12.54
N LEU A 206 1.11 7.60 -13.19
CA LEU A 206 2.29 7.03 -12.54
C LEU A 206 3.21 8.17 -12.11
N ILE A 207 3.51 8.24 -10.81
CA ILE A 207 4.46 9.18 -10.23
C ILE A 207 5.82 8.51 -10.05
N ALA A 208 5.82 7.30 -9.47
CA ALA A 208 7.05 6.52 -9.25
C ALA A 208 6.77 5.03 -9.39
N ASP A 209 7.77 4.28 -9.85
CA ASP A 209 7.80 2.83 -9.92
C ASP A 209 9.23 2.36 -9.63
N ALA A 210 9.50 1.98 -8.38
CA ALA A 210 10.86 1.64 -7.93
C ALA A 210 10.84 0.55 -6.84
N PRO A 211 11.95 -0.19 -6.66
CA PRO A 211 12.18 -0.97 -5.46
C PRO A 211 12.06 -0.10 -4.21
N LEU A 212 11.41 -0.61 -3.16
CA LEU A 212 11.24 0.13 -1.91
C LEU A 212 12.60 0.58 -1.34
N ALA A 213 13.60 -0.30 -1.38
CA ALA A 213 14.94 -0.01 -0.92
C ALA A 213 15.58 1.19 -1.64
N GLU A 214 15.32 1.39 -2.93
CA GLU A 214 15.81 2.55 -3.70
C GLU A 214 15.11 3.84 -3.32
N LEU A 215 13.78 3.78 -3.11
CA LEU A 215 13.01 4.96 -2.66
C LEU A 215 13.47 5.45 -1.28
N LEU A 216 13.82 4.51 -0.39
CA LEU A 216 14.36 4.82 0.93
C LEU A 216 15.85 5.18 0.87
N ALA A 217 16.65 4.57 -0.03
CA ALA A 217 18.10 4.81 -0.13
C ALA A 217 18.46 6.16 -0.76
N GLY A 218 17.64 6.68 -1.68
CA GLY A 218 17.80 8.03 -2.23
C GLY A 218 17.74 9.13 -1.16
N ARG A 219 17.31 8.77 0.05
CA ARG A 219 17.18 9.59 1.25
C ARG A 219 18.06 9.11 2.40
N ARG A 220 19.17 8.43 2.09
CA ARG A 220 20.10 7.81 3.03
C ARG A 220 20.72 8.76 4.07
N THR A 221 20.47 10.04 4.01
CA THR A 221 20.64 10.92 5.15
C THR A 221 19.33 10.95 5.92
N GLY A 222 19.10 9.90 6.72
CA GLY A 222 18.09 9.98 7.76
C GLY A 222 18.26 11.30 8.49
N THR A 223 17.18 11.93 8.87
CA THR A 223 17.27 13.15 9.69
C THR A 223 17.67 12.77 11.10
N VAL A 224 18.44 13.61 11.75
CA VAL A 224 18.73 13.46 13.17
C VAL A 224 17.90 14.50 13.92
N ARG A 225 16.97 14.01 14.75
CA ARG A 225 16.22 14.88 15.64
C ARG A 225 17.07 15.23 16.84
N VAL A 226 17.17 16.53 17.11
CA VAL A 226 17.95 17.07 18.23
C VAL A 226 17.05 17.94 19.08
N ARG A 227 16.97 17.66 20.38
CA ARG A 227 16.30 18.55 21.33
C ARG A 227 17.23 18.88 22.47
N GLY A 228 17.18 20.12 22.94
CA GLY A 228 17.99 20.60 24.04
C GLY A 228 17.24 21.69 24.84
N PRO A 229 17.67 21.97 26.06
CA PRO A 229 17.00 22.91 26.93
C PRO A 229 17.25 24.36 26.58
N GLU A 230 18.31 24.65 25.81
CA GLU A 230 18.79 26.00 25.54
C GLU A 230 18.64 26.38 24.08
N PRO A 231 17.69 27.27 23.71
CA PRO A 231 17.49 27.68 22.32
C PRO A 231 18.74 28.32 21.69
N ALA A 232 19.52 29.06 22.45
CA ALA A 232 20.76 29.67 21.96
C ALA A 232 21.83 28.61 21.58
N GLY A 233 21.97 27.57 22.38
CA GLY A 233 22.86 26.45 22.09
C GLY A 233 22.45 25.68 20.81
N LEU A 234 21.14 25.44 20.68
CA LEU A 234 20.61 24.80 19.46
C LEU A 234 20.80 25.68 18.22
N ALA A 235 20.72 27.02 18.35
CA ALA A 235 20.99 27.91 17.24
C ALA A 235 22.47 27.86 16.82
N ALA A 236 23.41 27.85 17.75
CA ALA A 236 24.82 27.69 17.46
C ALA A 236 25.14 26.34 16.79
N LEU A 237 24.53 25.25 17.27
CA LEU A 237 24.66 23.93 16.66
C LEU A 237 24.10 23.90 15.24
N ARG A 238 22.93 24.52 14.99
CA ARG A 238 22.34 24.67 13.66
C ARG A 238 23.29 25.36 12.71
N ASP A 239 23.82 26.49 13.10
CA ASP A 239 24.69 27.32 12.23
C ASP A 239 25.99 26.58 11.91
N ARG A 240 26.54 25.83 12.87
CA ARG A 240 27.75 25.02 12.67
C ARG A 240 27.48 23.84 11.71
N LEU A 241 26.36 23.13 11.88
CA LEU A 241 25.94 22.04 11.00
C LEU A 241 25.67 22.53 9.58
N ALA A 242 25.01 23.68 9.45
CA ALA A 242 24.77 24.30 8.13
C ALA A 242 26.07 24.69 7.43
N ALA A 243 27.07 25.19 8.17
CA ALA A 243 28.39 25.48 7.65
C ALA A 243 29.15 24.23 7.14
N GLU A 244 28.85 23.05 7.67
CA GLU A 244 29.36 21.75 7.20
C GLU A 244 28.53 21.14 6.06
N GLY A 245 27.49 21.87 5.56
CA GLY A 245 26.67 21.45 4.43
C GLY A 245 25.45 20.61 4.80
N ALA A 246 25.15 20.47 6.11
CA ALA A 246 23.92 19.82 6.55
C ALA A 246 22.72 20.76 6.35
N ARG A 247 21.56 20.18 5.95
CA ARG A 247 20.29 20.91 5.97
C ARG A 247 19.70 20.80 7.36
N VAL A 248 19.43 21.94 7.99
CA VAL A 248 18.88 21.99 9.35
C VAL A 248 17.58 22.79 9.36
N GLU A 249 16.51 22.14 9.80
CA GLU A 249 15.17 22.72 9.93
C GLU A 249 14.76 22.76 11.40
N LEU A 250 13.87 23.71 11.75
CA LEU A 250 13.29 23.76 13.08
C LEU A 250 12.18 22.70 13.19
N ASP A 251 12.22 21.87 14.23
CA ASP A 251 11.20 20.87 14.58
C ASP A 251 10.62 21.22 15.98
N GLY A 252 9.63 22.08 16.00
CA GLY A 252 9.08 22.62 17.24
C GLY A 252 10.15 23.41 18.00
N THR A 253 10.54 22.92 19.19
CA THR A 253 11.61 23.49 20.02
C THR A 253 12.98 22.86 19.77
N GLY A 254 13.10 21.96 18.76
CA GLY A 254 14.30 21.24 18.42
C GLY A 254 14.76 21.50 17.00
N LEU A 255 15.71 20.67 16.53
CA LEU A 255 16.26 20.69 15.18
C LEU A 255 16.01 19.33 14.51
N SER A 256 15.70 19.36 13.22
CA SER A 256 15.77 18.24 12.31
C SER A 256 16.98 18.43 11.38
N VAL A 257 17.96 17.55 11.46
CA VAL A 257 19.24 17.68 10.76
C VAL A 257 19.33 16.60 9.70
N ALA A 258 19.38 16.97 8.42
CA ALA A 258 19.63 16.08 7.29
C ALA A 258 21.06 16.29 6.77
N GLY A 259 21.71 15.18 6.37
CA GLY A 259 23.07 15.25 5.82
C GLY A 259 24.19 15.07 6.85
N ALA A 260 23.86 14.85 8.12
CA ALA A 260 24.84 14.54 9.15
C ALA A 260 24.42 13.28 9.93
N THR A 261 25.38 12.52 10.41
CA THR A 261 25.12 11.35 11.28
C THR A 261 24.88 11.81 12.73
N ALA A 262 24.12 11.02 13.50
CA ALA A 262 23.89 11.31 14.92
C ALA A 262 25.22 11.43 15.71
N ALA A 263 26.23 10.61 15.38
CA ALA A 263 27.57 10.71 15.97
C ALA A 263 28.18 12.10 15.70
N ARG A 264 28.17 12.55 14.42
CA ARG A 264 28.74 13.87 14.08
C ARG A 264 27.99 15.01 14.76
N VAL A 265 26.67 14.95 14.82
CA VAL A 265 25.84 15.94 15.51
C VAL A 265 26.18 15.96 17.02
N GLY A 266 26.35 14.77 17.64
CA GLY A 266 26.72 14.63 19.03
C GLY A 266 28.09 15.22 19.33
N ASP A 267 29.09 14.95 18.48
CA ASP A 267 30.45 15.49 18.62
C ASP A 267 30.45 17.03 18.56
N LEU A 268 29.73 17.60 17.59
CA LEU A 268 29.60 19.06 17.47
C LEU A 268 28.86 19.68 18.66
N ALA A 269 27.81 19.03 19.15
CA ALA A 269 27.09 19.48 20.34
C ALA A 269 28.04 19.52 21.54
N TYR A 270 28.89 18.49 21.70
CA TYR A 270 29.90 18.45 22.76
C TYR A 270 30.96 19.54 22.58
N GLU A 271 31.51 19.73 21.37
CA GLU A 271 32.51 20.78 21.07
C GLU A 271 31.97 22.20 21.41
N LEU A 272 30.68 22.42 21.16
CA LEU A 272 30.03 23.70 21.41
C LEU A 272 29.47 23.85 22.83
N GLY A 273 29.62 22.84 23.68
CA GLY A 273 29.07 22.83 25.04
C GLY A 273 27.54 22.83 25.08
N VAL A 274 26.87 22.36 24.01
CA VAL A 274 25.40 22.32 23.89
C VAL A 274 24.86 21.10 24.61
N ARG A 275 23.97 21.32 25.58
CA ARG A 275 23.25 20.20 26.22
C ARG A 275 22.18 19.68 25.32
N VAL A 276 22.23 18.35 25.10
CA VAL A 276 21.27 17.62 24.26
C VAL A 276 20.47 16.66 25.13
N HIS A 277 19.14 16.74 25.08
CA HIS A 277 18.22 15.85 25.78
C HIS A 277 17.75 14.69 24.87
N GLU A 278 17.71 14.94 23.56
CA GLU A 278 17.34 13.94 22.55
C GLU A 278 18.29 14.08 21.36
N LEU A 279 18.84 12.95 20.94
CA LEU A 279 19.64 12.79 19.72
C LEU A 279 19.22 11.47 19.05
N THR A 280 18.19 11.55 18.23
CA THR A 280 17.55 10.35 17.66
C THR A 280 17.70 10.35 16.15
N PRO A 281 18.36 9.34 15.58
CA PRO A 281 18.31 9.11 14.13
C PRO A 281 16.87 8.79 13.73
N VAL A 282 16.30 9.57 12.86
CA VAL A 282 15.00 9.30 12.24
C VAL A 282 15.27 8.68 10.89
N ALA A 283 14.89 7.42 10.72
CA ALA A 283 15.01 6.75 9.43
C ALA A 283 14.11 7.46 8.41
N ALA A 284 14.57 7.57 7.17
CA ALA A 284 13.70 8.03 6.09
C ALA A 284 12.48 7.12 5.98
N SER A 285 11.29 7.69 6.01
CA SER A 285 10.04 6.95 5.90
C SER A 285 9.49 6.98 4.49
N LEU A 286 8.74 5.93 4.13
CA LEU A 286 8.00 5.91 2.87
C LEU A 286 6.96 7.04 2.81
N GLU A 287 6.46 7.49 3.98
CA GLU A 287 5.51 8.59 4.08
C GLU A 287 6.14 9.92 3.65
N GLU A 288 7.34 10.25 4.14
CA GLU A 288 8.09 11.44 3.69
C GLU A 288 8.40 11.36 2.19
N ALA A 289 8.83 10.17 1.72
CA ALA A 289 9.07 9.92 0.31
C ALA A 289 7.84 10.18 -0.54
N PHE A 290 6.70 9.69 -0.08
CA PHE A 290 5.43 9.84 -0.76
C PHE A 290 4.97 11.31 -0.80
N LEU A 291 5.03 12.04 0.33
CA LEU A 291 4.62 13.43 0.41
C LEU A 291 5.41 14.31 -0.56
N GLU A 292 6.73 14.15 -0.65
CA GLU A 292 7.53 14.89 -1.61
C GLU A 292 7.22 14.54 -3.06
N LEU A 293 7.06 13.23 -3.37
CA LEU A 293 6.72 12.77 -4.72
C LEU A 293 5.32 13.25 -5.17
N THR A 294 4.41 13.46 -4.21
CA THR A 294 3.03 13.83 -4.51
C THR A 294 2.71 15.28 -4.25
N ALA A 295 3.65 16.11 -3.78
CA ALA A 295 3.44 17.52 -3.42
C ALA A 295 2.70 18.32 -4.52
N ASP A 296 3.08 18.09 -5.80
CA ASP A 296 2.46 18.73 -6.96
C ASP A 296 1.14 18.05 -7.41
N SER A 297 0.80 16.91 -6.79
CA SER A 297 -0.32 16.04 -7.21
C SER A 297 -1.50 16.05 -6.24
N VAL A 298 -1.39 16.67 -5.06
CA VAL A 298 -2.45 16.71 -4.05
C VAL A 298 -3.37 17.89 -4.27
N GLU A 299 -4.63 17.62 -4.60
CA GLU A 299 -5.67 18.62 -4.91
C GLU A 299 -6.41 19.17 -3.66
N TYR A 300 -6.06 18.70 -2.45
CA TYR A 300 -6.64 19.15 -1.19
C TYR A 300 -5.66 20.01 -0.37
N ALA A 301 -5.27 21.14 -0.93
CA ALA A 301 -5.00 22.29 -0.09
C ALA A 301 -6.37 22.87 0.30
N ALA A 302 -6.70 22.84 1.60
CA ALA A 302 -7.92 23.42 2.13
C ALA A 302 -8.04 24.86 1.61
N GLY A 303 -9.01 25.12 0.76
CA GLY A 303 -9.39 26.47 0.40
C GLY A 303 -9.83 27.21 1.69
N PRO A 304 -9.59 28.54 1.80
CA PRO A 304 -9.97 29.28 2.98
C PRO A 304 -11.48 29.15 3.18
N THR A 305 -11.88 28.80 4.41
CA THR A 305 -13.26 28.83 4.86
C THR A 305 -13.81 30.23 4.62
N GLY A 306 -14.55 30.40 3.53
CA GLY A 306 -15.31 31.61 3.27
C GLY A 306 -16.37 31.75 4.36
N SER A 307 -16.22 32.76 5.18
CA SER A 307 -17.24 33.29 6.11
C SER A 307 -18.47 33.67 5.28
N GLU A 308 -19.58 32.96 5.49
CA GLU A 308 -20.89 33.47 5.04
C GLU A 308 -21.21 34.79 5.77
N PRO A 309 -21.64 35.83 5.07
CA PRO A 309 -22.31 36.97 5.69
C PRO A 309 -23.79 36.64 5.93
N ARG A 310 -24.29 37.14 7.03
CA ARG A 310 -25.67 37.04 7.56
C ARG A 310 -26.74 37.39 6.56
#